data_67c44b036ce84c5f42b903fc302ea3b7
#
_entry.id   67c44b036ce84c5f42b903fc302ea3b7
#
_cell.length_a   1.000
_cell.length_b   1.000
_cell.length_c   1.000
_cell.angle_alpha   90.00
_cell.angle_beta   90.00
_cell.angle_gamma   90.00
#
_symmetry.space_group_name_H-M   'P 1'
#
loop_
_entity.id
_entity.type
_entity.pdbx_description
1 polymer ?
#
loop_
_entity_poly.entity_id
_entity_poly.type
_entity_poly.pdbx_seq_one_letter_code
_entity_poly.pdbx_strand_id
1 'polypeptide(L)'
;MRKFTILAWAVLLVACSSKQQTETKDMNQLSFTTEQAAWMSVIACDEAKGDLVALESAIHNGLEAELTVSQIKEALSQLYAYTGFPRSLNALGVLQRVIGDRQAKGVKVLMGEDASPLSEEYDALKEGTRVQTQLVGKAFEYEFAPATDYYLKAHLFGDIFARDNLTYADRELVTVSALSGLEGVEPQLKAHIAGARNMGVSEEQLQGIVVALAANGLLSEAGRLAKNYEELSTSNSPTSLNSQLSTFNSPWRQGAPNSAYAQYFTGQSYLQPYWGGVANVTFEPRCRNNWHVHHGAVQVLICVSGKGWYQEWNKPAVSLTPGTVIAIPEGVKHWHGAAADSWMQHLAIHTQEQPSATNEWLEPVSETQYNNLITLSKKVPVATI
;
A
#
# COMPACT_ATOMS: atom_id res chain seq x y z
N MET A 1 70.68 -0.53 -57.52
CA MET A 1 70.05 0.62 -56.86
C MET A 1 68.51 0.34 -56.81
N ARG A 2 68.04 -0.17 -55.71
CA ARG A 2 66.60 -0.42 -55.52
C ARG A 2 66.08 0.67 -54.59
N LYS A 3 65.09 1.46 -55.04
CA LYS A 3 64.40 2.46 -54.27
C LYS A 3 63.34 1.77 -53.43
N PHE A 4 63.43 1.91 -52.10
CA PHE A 4 62.37 1.54 -51.14
C PHE A 4 61.43 2.74 -50.94
N THR A 5 60.15 2.54 -51.32
CA THR A 5 59.10 3.52 -51.07
C THR A 5 58.45 3.15 -49.76
N ILE A 6 58.54 4.03 -48.76
CA ILE A 6 57.92 3.89 -47.42
C ILE A 6 56.47 4.42 -47.56
N LEU A 7 55.50 3.53 -47.38
CA LEU A 7 54.06 3.85 -47.33
C LEU A 7 53.72 4.17 -45.86
N ALA A 8 53.44 5.43 -45.57
CA ALA A 8 52.97 5.85 -44.27
C ALA A 8 51.47 5.55 -44.14
N TRP A 9 51.07 4.68 -43.19
CA TRP A 9 49.69 4.44 -42.79
C TRP A 9 49.29 5.50 -41.74
N ALA A 10 48.41 6.41 -42.14
CA ALA A 10 47.74 7.30 -41.20
C ALA A 10 46.58 6.53 -40.54
N VAL A 11 46.72 6.22 -39.24
CA VAL A 11 45.64 5.66 -38.43
C VAL A 11 44.74 6.82 -37.99
N LEU A 12 43.55 6.90 -38.60
CA LEU A 12 42.52 7.82 -38.13
C LEU A 12 41.89 7.20 -36.87
N LEU A 13 42.23 7.72 -35.70
CA LEU A 13 41.49 7.47 -34.43
C LEU A 13 40.20 8.27 -34.47
N VAL A 14 39.13 7.60 -34.86
CA VAL A 14 37.77 8.11 -34.63
C VAL A 14 37.45 7.88 -33.17
N ALA A 15 37.59 8.93 -32.37
CA ALA A 15 37.08 8.95 -31.00
C ALA A 15 35.53 8.95 -31.08
N CYS A 16 34.91 7.78 -30.98
CA CYS A 16 33.49 7.67 -30.64
C CYS A 16 33.28 8.17 -29.24
N SER A 17 32.98 9.44 -29.09
CA SER A 17 32.39 9.99 -27.87
C SER A 17 30.97 9.49 -27.79
N SER A 18 30.75 8.32 -27.16
CA SER A 18 29.44 7.91 -26.71
C SER A 18 29.01 8.89 -25.62
N LYS A 19 28.23 9.91 -25.98
CA LYS A 19 27.39 10.61 -25.01
C LYS A 19 26.45 9.56 -24.45
N GLN A 20 26.75 9.04 -23.26
CA GLN A 20 25.73 8.42 -22.42
C GLN A 20 24.67 9.50 -22.21
N GLN A 21 23.55 9.39 -22.94
CA GLN A 21 22.32 10.07 -22.54
C GLN A 21 21.95 9.47 -21.18
N THR A 22 22.24 10.18 -20.11
CA THR A 22 21.60 9.95 -18.82
C THR A 22 20.12 10.19 -19.05
N GLU A 23 19.34 9.12 -19.16
CA GLU A 23 17.88 9.21 -19.10
C GLU A 23 17.55 9.96 -17.82
N THR A 24 16.94 11.13 -17.94
CA THR A 24 16.49 11.88 -16.79
C THR A 24 15.39 11.07 -16.11
N LYS A 25 15.61 10.67 -14.87
CA LYS A 25 14.65 9.91 -14.06
C LYS A 25 13.32 10.66 -13.98
N ASP A 26 12.22 10.00 -14.34
CA ASP A 26 10.89 10.60 -14.21
C ASP A 26 10.49 10.60 -12.73
N MET A 27 10.47 11.79 -12.13
CA MET A 27 10.14 11.97 -10.72
C MET A 27 8.67 11.67 -10.39
N ASN A 28 7.80 11.59 -11.38
CA ASN A 28 6.37 11.28 -11.21
C ASN A 28 6.04 9.82 -11.57
N GLN A 29 7.02 8.93 -11.50
CA GLN A 29 6.83 7.50 -11.71
C GLN A 29 7.45 6.72 -10.55
N LEU A 30 6.71 5.72 -10.03
CA LEU A 30 7.25 4.81 -9.03
C LEU A 30 8.45 4.06 -9.63
N SER A 31 9.60 4.12 -8.95
CA SER A 31 10.82 3.45 -9.40
C SER A 31 10.94 2.00 -8.91
N PHE A 32 10.14 1.62 -7.92
CA PHE A 32 10.14 0.30 -7.31
C PHE A 32 9.41 -0.74 -8.16
N THR A 33 9.93 -1.96 -8.22
CA THR A 33 9.15 -3.13 -8.63
C THR A 33 8.00 -3.37 -7.64
N THR A 34 7.03 -4.21 -8.01
CA THR A 34 5.91 -4.54 -7.09
C THR A 34 6.39 -5.10 -5.75
N GLU A 35 7.40 -5.96 -5.77
CA GLU A 35 7.95 -6.56 -4.55
C GLU A 35 8.74 -5.54 -3.71
N GLN A 36 9.54 -4.69 -4.36
CA GLN A 36 10.24 -3.60 -3.68
C GLN A 36 9.29 -2.60 -3.04
N ALA A 37 8.22 -2.22 -3.75
CA ALA A 37 7.17 -1.35 -3.23
C ALA A 37 6.47 -1.97 -2.01
N ALA A 38 6.20 -3.27 -2.05
CA ALA A 38 5.59 -3.98 -0.95
C ALA A 38 6.49 -3.94 0.31
N TRP A 39 7.76 -4.29 0.19
CA TRP A 39 8.68 -4.26 1.33
C TRP A 39 8.99 -2.85 1.81
N MET A 40 9.10 -1.88 0.92
CA MET A 40 9.27 -0.48 1.31
C MET A 40 8.07 0.03 2.12
N SER A 41 6.85 -0.40 1.74
CA SER A 41 5.64 -0.07 2.49
C SER A 41 5.63 -0.65 3.91
N VAL A 42 6.07 -1.89 4.07
CA VAL A 42 6.20 -2.53 5.39
C VAL A 42 7.27 -1.83 6.23
N ILE A 43 8.45 -1.56 5.66
CA ILE A 43 9.55 -0.83 6.32
C ILE A 43 9.07 0.52 6.84
N ALA A 44 8.37 1.30 6.01
CA ALA A 44 7.88 2.62 6.40
C ALA A 44 6.81 2.55 7.50
N CYS A 45 5.91 1.57 7.44
CA CYS A 45 4.88 1.36 8.44
C CYS A 45 5.48 0.93 9.80
N ASP A 46 6.42 -0.02 9.80
CA ASP A 46 7.08 -0.50 11.03
C ASP A 46 7.94 0.58 11.67
N GLU A 47 8.63 1.42 10.87
CA GLU A 47 9.30 2.63 11.37
C GLU A 47 8.31 3.53 12.09
N ALA A 48 7.18 3.85 11.46
CA ALA A 48 6.17 4.75 12.00
C ALA A 48 5.53 4.21 13.29
N LYS A 49 5.39 2.90 13.43
CA LYS A 49 4.95 2.23 14.66
C LYS A 49 6.04 2.22 15.75
N GLY A 50 7.30 2.30 15.34
CA GLY A 50 8.45 2.12 16.23
C GLY A 50 8.68 0.64 16.59
N ASP A 51 8.19 -0.31 15.80
CA ASP A 51 8.42 -1.74 15.98
C ASP A 51 9.77 -2.12 15.34
N LEU A 52 10.83 -1.97 16.13
CA LEU A 52 12.20 -2.19 15.64
C LEU A 52 12.51 -3.66 15.32
N VAL A 53 11.77 -4.61 15.90
CA VAL A 53 11.95 -6.06 15.63
C VAL A 53 11.32 -6.42 14.29
N ALA A 54 10.09 -5.98 14.03
CA ALA A 54 9.42 -6.15 12.75
C ALA A 54 10.20 -5.41 11.65
N LEU A 55 10.63 -4.17 11.91
CA LEU A 55 11.43 -3.36 10.99
C LEU A 55 12.73 -4.06 10.57
N GLU A 56 13.46 -4.71 11.49
CA GLU A 56 14.68 -5.46 11.17
C GLU A 56 14.39 -6.57 10.16
N SER A 57 13.32 -7.33 10.38
CA SER A 57 12.87 -8.39 9.47
C SER A 57 12.45 -7.83 8.11
N ALA A 58 11.71 -6.72 8.09
CA ALA A 58 11.27 -6.06 6.87
C ALA A 58 12.47 -5.52 6.05
N ILE A 59 13.48 -4.95 6.71
CA ILE A 59 14.72 -4.49 6.05
C ILE A 59 15.46 -5.69 5.42
N HIS A 60 15.58 -6.82 6.12
CA HIS A 60 16.20 -8.02 5.55
C HIS A 60 15.50 -8.45 4.26
N ASN A 61 14.17 -8.53 4.28
CA ASN A 61 13.37 -8.93 3.12
C ASN A 61 13.43 -7.89 1.99
N GLY A 62 13.43 -6.60 2.32
CA GLY A 62 13.60 -5.53 1.34
C GLY A 62 14.96 -5.60 0.62
N LEU A 63 16.03 -5.91 1.34
CA LEU A 63 17.36 -6.12 0.74
C LEU A 63 17.41 -7.41 -0.11
N GLU A 64 16.67 -8.46 0.22
CA GLU A 64 16.50 -9.65 -0.65
C GLU A 64 15.70 -9.33 -1.92
N ALA A 65 14.71 -8.44 -1.83
CA ALA A 65 13.96 -7.91 -2.97
C ALA A 65 14.76 -6.85 -3.78
N GLU A 66 16.08 -6.75 -3.53
CA GLU A 66 16.98 -5.84 -4.22
C GLU A 66 16.71 -4.34 -3.98
N LEU A 67 16.03 -3.96 -2.89
CA LEU A 67 16.08 -2.57 -2.42
C LEU A 67 17.52 -2.21 -2.06
N THR A 68 17.95 -1.03 -2.49
CA THR A 68 19.30 -0.57 -2.16
C THR A 68 19.33 0.08 -0.78
N VAL A 69 20.52 0.07 -0.17
CA VAL A 69 20.74 0.78 1.10
C VAL A 69 20.43 2.27 0.97
N SER A 70 20.78 2.88 -0.16
CA SER A 70 20.48 4.29 -0.42
C SER A 70 18.98 4.57 -0.41
N GLN A 71 18.15 3.71 -1.05
CA GLN A 71 16.70 3.88 -1.06
C GLN A 71 16.09 3.74 0.34
N ILE A 72 16.46 2.69 1.10
CA ILE A 72 15.96 2.48 2.46
C ILE A 72 16.42 3.61 3.38
N LYS A 73 17.70 3.98 3.33
CA LYS A 73 18.27 5.09 4.11
C LYS A 73 17.54 6.40 3.85
N GLU A 74 17.25 6.69 2.58
CA GLU A 74 16.53 7.91 2.18
C GLU A 74 15.08 7.92 2.67
N ALA A 75 14.38 6.79 2.54
CA ALA A 75 13.02 6.65 3.06
C ALA A 75 12.95 6.86 4.58
N LEU A 76 13.82 6.18 5.35
CA LEU A 76 13.89 6.33 6.80
C LEU A 76 14.31 7.75 7.22
N SER A 77 15.15 8.40 6.43
CA SER A 77 15.54 9.80 6.69
C SER A 77 14.39 10.77 6.43
N GLN A 78 13.61 10.58 5.36
CA GLN A 78 12.43 11.41 5.07
C GLN A 78 11.39 11.32 6.20
N LEU A 79 11.22 10.14 6.79
CA LEU A 79 10.15 9.87 7.75
C LEU A 79 10.27 10.67 9.04
N TYR A 80 11.45 11.22 9.38
CA TYR A 80 11.54 12.08 10.56
C TYR A 80 10.56 13.27 10.53
N ALA A 81 10.18 13.74 9.33
CA ALA A 81 9.21 14.82 9.16
C ALA A 81 7.77 14.43 9.55
N TYR A 82 7.48 13.14 9.63
CA TYR A 82 6.16 12.58 9.95
C TYR A 82 6.14 11.87 11.32
N THR A 83 7.21 11.18 11.67
CA THR A 83 7.32 10.32 12.86
C THR A 83 8.23 10.88 13.94
N GLY A 84 8.97 11.94 13.62
CA GLY A 84 9.95 12.59 14.48
C GLY A 84 11.33 11.92 14.44
N PHE A 85 12.37 12.70 14.75
CA PHE A 85 13.76 12.23 14.79
C PHE A 85 13.99 10.96 15.62
N PRO A 86 13.35 10.75 16.79
CA PRO A 86 13.64 9.56 17.59
C PRO A 86 13.35 8.26 16.85
N ARG A 87 12.22 8.15 16.14
CA ARG A 87 11.86 6.95 15.37
C ARG A 87 12.79 6.76 14.16
N SER A 88 12.99 7.82 13.37
CA SER A 88 13.88 7.78 12.21
C SER A 88 15.31 7.39 12.58
N LEU A 89 15.87 7.98 13.66
CA LEU A 89 17.23 7.64 14.12
C LEU A 89 17.35 6.19 14.61
N ASN A 90 16.35 5.69 15.34
CA ASN A 90 16.31 4.30 15.74
C ASN A 90 16.25 3.36 14.53
N ALA A 91 15.41 3.67 13.53
CA ALA A 91 15.27 2.89 12.31
C ALA A 91 16.57 2.88 11.47
N LEU A 92 17.23 4.03 11.34
CA LEU A 92 18.55 4.13 10.70
C LEU A 92 19.61 3.30 11.44
N GLY A 93 19.53 3.24 12.78
CA GLY A 93 20.39 2.37 13.60
C GLY A 93 20.15 0.89 13.32
N VAL A 94 18.89 0.48 13.13
CA VAL A 94 18.52 -0.90 12.70
C VAL A 94 19.12 -1.19 11.33
N LEU A 95 18.92 -0.32 10.35
CA LEU A 95 19.47 -0.49 9.00
C LEU A 95 21.01 -0.65 9.05
N GLN A 96 21.70 0.21 9.81
CA GLN A 96 23.15 0.14 9.96
C GLN A 96 23.60 -1.22 10.52
N ARG A 97 22.92 -1.73 11.54
CA ARG A 97 23.20 -3.04 12.14
C ARG A 97 22.99 -4.16 11.14
N VAL A 98 21.84 -4.18 10.44
CA VAL A 98 21.52 -5.20 9.42
C VAL A 98 22.58 -5.25 8.32
N ILE A 99 23.04 -4.10 7.84
CA ILE A 99 24.11 -4.02 6.83
C ILE A 99 25.39 -4.64 7.38
N GLY A 100 25.81 -4.26 8.59
CA GLY A 100 27.02 -4.79 9.24
C GLY A 100 26.97 -6.32 9.42
N ASP A 101 25.83 -6.84 9.88
CA ASP A 101 25.63 -8.29 10.10
C ASP A 101 25.64 -9.06 8.79
N ARG A 102 25.05 -8.54 7.71
CA ARG A 102 25.05 -9.15 6.38
C ARG A 102 26.48 -9.18 5.80
N GLN A 103 27.21 -8.06 5.90
CA GLN A 103 28.59 -7.96 5.43
C GLN A 103 29.51 -8.91 6.19
N ALA A 104 29.37 -9.01 7.52
CA ALA A 104 30.13 -9.95 8.34
C ALA A 104 29.90 -11.41 7.97
N LYS A 105 28.70 -11.74 7.47
CA LYS A 105 28.35 -13.07 6.94
C LYS A 105 28.72 -13.26 5.46
N GLY A 106 29.35 -12.29 4.82
CA GLY A 106 29.71 -12.35 3.39
C GLY A 106 28.51 -12.23 2.44
N VAL A 107 27.34 -11.77 2.92
CA VAL A 107 26.16 -11.56 2.10
C VAL A 107 26.28 -10.24 1.36
N LYS A 108 26.12 -10.27 0.04
CA LYS A 108 26.17 -9.06 -0.80
C LYS A 108 25.01 -8.12 -0.43
N VAL A 109 25.33 -6.83 -0.30
CA VAL A 109 24.36 -5.76 -0.08
C VAL A 109 24.49 -4.74 -1.21
N LEU A 110 23.39 -4.40 -1.86
CA LEU A 110 23.34 -3.38 -2.90
C LEU A 110 23.30 -2.00 -2.24
N MET A 111 24.38 -1.21 -2.40
CA MET A 111 24.48 0.10 -1.75
C MET A 111 23.58 1.15 -2.42
N GLY A 112 23.46 1.13 -3.74
CA GLY A 112 22.75 2.15 -4.52
C GLY A 112 23.54 3.46 -4.62
N GLU A 113 23.03 4.37 -5.44
CA GLU A 113 23.62 5.70 -5.62
C GLU A 113 23.04 6.67 -4.57
N ASP A 114 23.89 7.55 -4.02
CA ASP A 114 23.41 8.67 -3.20
C ASP A 114 22.77 9.74 -4.11
N ALA A 115 21.97 10.63 -3.50
CA ALA A 115 21.35 11.73 -4.24
C ALA A 115 22.41 12.63 -4.91
N SER A 116 22.06 13.11 -6.10
CA SER A 116 22.88 14.05 -6.84
C SER A 116 23.07 15.36 -6.05
N PRO A 117 24.23 16.01 -6.14
CA PRO A 117 24.41 17.34 -5.54
C PRO A 117 23.44 18.36 -6.15
N LEU A 118 22.83 19.18 -5.31
CA LEU A 118 22.02 20.30 -5.78
C LEU A 118 22.91 21.40 -6.37
N SER A 119 22.40 22.18 -7.33
CA SER A 119 23.13 23.32 -7.88
C SER A 119 23.33 24.42 -6.83
N GLU A 120 24.35 25.24 -6.99
CA GLU A 120 24.60 26.41 -6.12
C GLU A 120 23.44 27.43 -6.16
N GLU A 121 22.68 27.47 -7.24
CA GLU A 121 21.53 28.35 -7.44
C GLU A 121 20.20 27.74 -6.96
N TYR A 122 20.24 26.56 -6.32
CA TYR A 122 19.03 25.88 -5.87
C TYR A 122 18.32 26.69 -4.75
N ASP A 123 17.04 27.00 -4.99
CA ASP A 123 16.17 27.70 -4.04
C ASP A 123 15.13 26.71 -3.47
N ALA A 124 15.41 26.21 -2.27
CA ALA A 124 14.58 25.23 -1.60
C ALA A 124 13.15 25.72 -1.35
N LEU A 125 12.94 27.00 -1.01
CA LEU A 125 11.59 27.53 -0.78
C LEU A 125 10.78 27.60 -2.08
N LYS A 126 11.40 28.06 -3.15
CA LYS A 126 10.76 28.16 -4.47
C LYS A 126 10.40 26.79 -5.01
N GLU A 127 11.37 25.86 -5.05
CA GLU A 127 11.14 24.53 -5.58
C GLU A 127 10.21 23.70 -4.68
N GLY A 128 10.33 23.82 -3.36
CA GLY A 128 9.43 23.17 -2.42
C GLY A 128 7.99 23.67 -2.52
N THR A 129 7.81 24.99 -2.75
CA THR A 129 6.48 25.54 -3.05
C THR A 129 5.89 24.94 -4.32
N ARG A 130 6.69 24.74 -5.36
CA ARG A 130 6.29 24.08 -6.61
C ARG A 130 5.87 22.64 -6.37
N VAL A 131 6.71 21.88 -5.66
CA VAL A 131 6.47 20.46 -5.35
C VAL A 131 5.21 20.31 -4.49
N GLN A 132 5.06 21.10 -3.42
CA GLN A 132 3.86 21.12 -2.58
C GLN A 132 2.59 21.45 -3.39
N THR A 133 2.66 22.43 -4.29
CA THR A 133 1.54 22.79 -5.17
C THR A 133 1.14 21.64 -6.08
N GLN A 134 2.11 20.92 -6.63
CA GLN A 134 1.87 19.72 -7.43
C GLN A 134 1.20 18.62 -6.60
N LEU A 135 1.71 18.33 -5.40
CA LEU A 135 1.15 17.32 -4.50
C LEU A 135 -0.29 17.63 -4.10
N VAL A 136 -0.55 18.87 -3.69
CA VAL A 136 -1.89 19.30 -3.24
C VAL A 136 -2.85 19.52 -4.43
N GLY A 137 -2.32 19.70 -5.65
CA GLY A 137 -3.08 20.03 -6.86
C GLY A 137 -3.48 21.51 -6.96
N LYS A 138 -3.08 22.32 -6.00
CA LYS A 138 -3.30 23.79 -5.96
C LYS A 138 -2.31 24.44 -5.01
N ALA A 139 -2.12 25.75 -5.14
CA ALA A 139 -1.33 26.51 -4.17
C ALA A 139 -1.94 26.37 -2.75
N PHE A 140 -1.06 26.16 -1.78
CA PHE A 140 -1.43 26.03 -0.37
C PHE A 140 -0.57 26.97 0.47
N GLU A 141 -1.19 27.64 1.42
CA GLU A 141 -0.55 28.52 2.38
C GLU A 141 -1.17 28.31 3.76
N TYR A 142 -0.33 28.11 4.77
CA TYR A 142 -0.80 27.91 6.15
C TYR A 142 -0.60 29.22 6.95
N GLU A 143 -1.46 30.19 6.67
CA GLU A 143 -1.39 31.53 7.25
C GLU A 143 -1.41 31.55 8.78
N PHE A 144 -2.12 30.60 9.41
CA PHE A 144 -2.21 30.50 10.87
C PHE A 144 -0.85 30.20 11.53
N ALA A 145 0.04 29.45 10.84
CA ALA A 145 1.35 29.08 11.36
C ALA A 145 2.44 29.28 10.29
N PRO A 146 2.89 30.52 10.03
CA PRO A 146 3.83 30.81 8.94
C PRO A 146 5.18 30.09 9.06
N ALA A 147 5.65 29.82 10.27
CA ALA A 147 6.88 29.02 10.46
C ALA A 147 6.69 27.58 10.00
N THR A 148 5.54 26.97 10.29
CA THR A 148 5.22 25.62 9.82
C THR A 148 5.06 25.58 8.30
N ASP A 149 4.42 26.59 7.71
CA ASP A 149 4.32 26.75 6.26
C ASP A 149 5.69 26.81 5.60
N TYR A 150 6.60 27.60 6.15
CA TYR A 150 7.99 27.70 5.69
C TYR A 150 8.72 26.33 5.78
N TYR A 151 8.60 25.61 6.91
CA TYR A 151 9.26 24.32 7.06
C TYR A 151 8.69 23.27 6.11
N LEU A 152 7.38 23.25 5.88
CA LEU A 152 6.77 22.38 4.89
C LEU A 152 7.34 22.67 3.49
N LYS A 153 7.36 23.92 3.07
CA LYS A 153 7.79 24.32 1.74
C LYS A 153 9.30 24.18 1.57
N ALA A 154 10.11 24.89 2.38
CA ALA A 154 11.54 24.95 2.17
C ALA A 154 12.24 23.65 2.57
N HIS A 155 11.84 23.03 3.69
CA HIS A 155 12.57 21.88 4.20
C HIS A 155 11.99 20.55 3.71
N LEU A 156 10.71 20.25 3.93
CA LEU A 156 10.14 18.97 3.51
C LEU A 156 10.11 18.87 1.99
N PHE A 157 9.39 19.77 1.32
CA PHE A 157 9.22 19.70 -0.14
C PHE A 157 10.40 20.30 -0.92
N GLY A 158 11.22 21.15 -0.28
CA GLY A 158 12.45 21.71 -0.84
C GLY A 158 13.66 20.80 -0.63
N ASP A 159 14.21 20.73 0.59
CA ASP A 159 15.46 20.01 0.83
C ASP A 159 15.32 18.49 0.66
N ILE A 160 14.26 17.88 1.23
CA ILE A 160 14.10 16.42 1.22
C ILE A 160 13.64 15.93 -0.16
N PHE A 161 12.59 16.52 -0.74
CA PHE A 161 12.08 16.09 -2.04
C PHE A 161 13.00 16.42 -3.22
N ALA A 162 13.97 17.32 -3.05
CA ALA A 162 15.00 17.60 -4.06
C ALA A 162 15.98 16.46 -4.28
N ARG A 163 16.11 15.55 -3.32
CA ARG A 163 17.04 14.43 -3.36
C ARG A 163 16.52 13.35 -4.30
N ASP A 164 17.20 13.12 -5.43
CA ASP A 164 16.73 12.34 -6.58
C ASP A 164 16.93 10.82 -6.48
N ASN A 165 17.49 10.33 -5.38
CA ASN A 165 17.62 8.89 -5.12
C ASN A 165 16.26 8.20 -4.84
N LEU A 166 15.21 8.95 -4.47
CA LEU A 166 13.80 8.54 -4.54
C LEU A 166 13.01 9.49 -5.43
N THR A 167 12.07 8.97 -6.21
CA THR A 167 11.13 9.80 -6.98
C THR A 167 10.05 10.40 -6.06
N TYR A 168 9.26 11.36 -6.57
CA TYR A 168 8.11 11.88 -5.81
C TYR A 168 7.07 10.79 -5.54
N ALA A 169 6.86 9.90 -6.50
CA ALA A 169 5.99 8.74 -6.34
C ALA A 169 6.50 7.77 -5.26
N ASP A 170 7.82 7.47 -5.23
CA ASP A 170 8.44 6.65 -4.19
C ASP A 170 8.25 7.28 -2.81
N ARG A 171 8.47 8.60 -2.69
CA ARG A 171 8.31 9.36 -1.45
C ARG A 171 6.89 9.35 -0.93
N GLU A 172 5.90 9.47 -1.82
CA GLU A 172 4.49 9.40 -1.43
C GLU A 172 4.07 7.98 -1.04
N LEU A 173 4.57 6.93 -1.71
CA LEU A 173 4.37 5.55 -1.28
C LEU A 173 4.88 5.35 0.16
N VAL A 174 6.09 5.82 0.46
CA VAL A 174 6.70 5.78 1.79
C VAL A 174 5.85 6.54 2.80
N THR A 175 5.40 7.75 2.46
CA THR A 175 4.61 8.61 3.35
C THR A 175 3.24 8.02 3.66
N VAL A 176 2.50 7.54 2.64
CA VAL A 176 1.18 6.89 2.83
C VAL A 176 1.31 5.67 3.71
N SER A 177 2.36 4.86 3.48
CA SER A 177 2.63 3.66 4.27
C SER A 177 2.92 3.98 5.74
N ALA A 178 3.75 4.97 6.00
CA ALA A 178 4.08 5.42 7.35
C ALA A 178 2.86 6.01 8.08
N LEU A 179 2.09 6.88 7.40
CA LEU A 179 0.88 7.47 7.98
C LEU A 179 -0.19 6.42 8.30
N SER A 180 -0.22 5.29 7.57
CA SER A 180 -1.08 4.15 7.91
C SER A 180 -0.71 3.53 9.25
N GLY A 181 0.55 3.61 9.67
CA GLY A 181 1.08 3.14 10.96
C GLY A 181 0.79 4.07 12.14
N LEU A 182 0.34 5.30 11.89
CA LEU A 182 0.07 6.32 12.91
C LEU A 182 -1.43 6.45 13.21
N GLU A 183 -1.77 6.69 14.46
CA GLU A 183 -3.12 7.02 14.90
C GLU A 183 -3.32 8.53 15.00
N GLY A 184 -4.56 9.01 14.74
CA GLY A 184 -4.92 10.42 14.87
C GLY A 184 -4.41 11.33 13.75
N VAL A 185 -3.96 10.76 12.63
CA VAL A 185 -3.44 11.48 11.44
C VAL A 185 -4.26 11.22 10.18
N GLU A 186 -5.52 10.82 10.33
CA GLU A 186 -6.41 10.49 9.19
C GLU A 186 -6.53 11.64 8.17
N PRO A 187 -6.60 12.93 8.56
CA PRO A 187 -6.61 14.02 7.59
C PRO A 187 -5.34 14.06 6.72
N GLN A 188 -4.16 13.83 7.32
CA GLN A 188 -2.89 13.79 6.62
C GLN A 188 -2.82 12.54 5.71
N LEU A 189 -3.24 11.38 6.21
CA LEU A 189 -3.31 10.16 5.40
C LEU A 189 -4.16 10.37 4.15
N LYS A 190 -5.35 10.95 4.27
CA LYS A 190 -6.20 11.30 3.12
C LYS A 190 -5.53 12.29 2.17
N ALA A 191 -4.90 13.32 2.70
CA ALA A 191 -4.19 14.30 1.89
C ALA A 191 -3.05 13.67 1.09
N HIS A 192 -2.27 12.76 1.69
CA HIS A 192 -1.17 12.06 1.03
C HIS A 192 -1.65 10.96 0.07
N ILE A 193 -2.78 10.28 0.31
CA ILE A 193 -3.38 9.38 -0.70
C ILE A 193 -3.76 10.19 -1.96
N ALA A 194 -4.36 11.37 -1.80
CA ALA A 194 -4.67 12.25 -2.93
C ALA A 194 -3.40 12.80 -3.58
N GLY A 195 -2.42 13.20 -2.78
CA GLY A 195 -1.11 13.67 -3.23
C GLY A 195 -0.32 12.62 -3.99
N ALA A 196 -0.34 11.37 -3.54
CA ALA A 196 0.30 10.25 -4.22
C ALA A 196 -0.21 10.08 -5.67
N ARG A 197 -1.53 10.22 -5.88
CA ARG A 197 -2.13 10.25 -7.22
C ARG A 197 -1.56 11.39 -8.07
N ASN A 198 -1.46 12.58 -7.51
CA ASN A 198 -0.91 13.76 -8.19
C ASN A 198 0.59 13.62 -8.50
N MET A 199 1.30 12.80 -7.73
CA MET A 199 2.72 12.46 -7.91
C MET A 199 2.96 11.21 -8.75
N GLY A 200 1.91 10.61 -9.36
CA GLY A 200 2.02 9.52 -10.33
C GLY A 200 1.89 8.11 -9.75
N VAL A 201 1.54 7.96 -8.46
CA VAL A 201 1.21 6.65 -7.89
C VAL A 201 -0.16 6.20 -8.42
N SER A 202 -0.21 5.06 -9.06
CA SER A 202 -1.45 4.50 -9.63
C SER A 202 -2.38 3.94 -8.55
N GLU A 203 -3.66 3.77 -8.90
CA GLU A 203 -4.64 3.12 -8.02
C GLU A 203 -4.21 1.69 -7.64
N GLU A 204 -3.63 0.95 -8.58
CA GLU A 204 -3.11 -0.39 -8.33
C GLU A 204 -1.96 -0.39 -7.32
N GLN A 205 -1.07 0.60 -7.40
CA GLN A 205 0.05 0.76 -6.47
C GLN A 205 -0.44 1.17 -5.07
N LEU A 206 -1.44 2.07 -4.96
CA LEU A 206 -2.08 2.42 -3.67
C LEU A 206 -2.75 1.21 -3.02
N GLN A 207 -3.48 0.40 -3.80
CA GLN A 207 -4.04 -0.88 -3.32
C GLN A 207 -2.93 -1.85 -2.91
N GLY A 208 -1.82 -1.85 -3.64
CA GLY A 208 -0.62 -2.64 -3.35
C GLY A 208 -0.07 -2.38 -1.95
N ILE A 209 -0.13 -1.14 -1.45
CA ILE A 209 0.26 -0.82 -0.06
C ILE A 209 -0.65 -1.57 0.93
N VAL A 210 -1.98 -1.50 0.76
CA VAL A 210 -2.93 -2.22 1.63
C VAL A 210 -2.64 -3.72 1.64
N VAL A 211 -2.43 -4.29 0.45
CA VAL A 211 -2.11 -5.71 0.27
C VAL A 211 -0.79 -6.08 0.98
N ALA A 212 0.25 -5.27 0.81
CA ALA A 212 1.56 -5.51 1.41
C ALA A 212 1.49 -5.49 2.95
N LEU A 213 0.83 -4.49 3.54
CA LEU A 213 0.63 -4.39 4.98
C LEU A 213 -0.15 -5.59 5.50
N ALA A 214 -1.25 -5.96 4.83
CA ALA A 214 -2.08 -7.09 5.21
C ALA A 214 -1.35 -8.44 5.14
N ALA A 215 -0.58 -8.69 4.07
CA ALA A 215 0.22 -9.90 3.89
C ALA A 215 1.31 -10.07 4.96
N ASN A 216 1.77 -8.97 5.56
CA ASN A 216 2.80 -8.95 6.59
C ASN A 216 2.25 -8.77 8.02
N GLY A 217 0.94 -9.01 8.22
CA GLY A 217 0.32 -9.01 9.54
C GLY A 217 0.00 -7.62 10.11
N LEU A 218 0.23 -6.54 9.37
CA LEU A 218 -0.12 -5.16 9.72
C LEU A 218 -1.61 -4.89 9.42
N LEU A 219 -2.48 -5.67 10.05
CA LEU A 219 -3.90 -5.79 9.69
C LEU A 219 -4.69 -4.53 10.02
N SER A 220 -4.44 -3.92 11.18
CA SER A 220 -5.10 -2.68 11.60
C SER A 220 -4.74 -1.51 10.69
N GLU A 221 -3.47 -1.45 10.30
CA GLU A 221 -2.89 -0.44 9.43
C GLU A 221 -3.43 -0.58 8.00
N ALA A 222 -3.49 -1.80 7.49
CA ALA A 222 -4.13 -2.12 6.22
C ALA A 222 -5.62 -1.73 6.21
N GLY A 223 -6.34 -2.04 7.29
CA GLY A 223 -7.76 -1.66 7.45
C GLY A 223 -7.95 -0.14 7.49
N ARG A 224 -7.09 0.58 8.23
CA ARG A 224 -7.11 2.06 8.28
C ARG A 224 -6.87 2.68 6.91
N LEU A 225 -5.87 2.19 6.18
CA LEU A 225 -5.58 2.66 4.82
C LEU A 225 -6.75 2.37 3.87
N ALA A 226 -7.27 1.14 3.88
CA ALA A 226 -8.39 0.74 3.03
C ALA A 226 -9.63 1.62 3.24
N LYS A 227 -9.96 1.94 4.49
CA LYS A 227 -11.07 2.84 4.85
C LYS A 227 -10.87 4.24 4.26
N ASN A 228 -9.71 4.86 4.50
CA ASN A 228 -9.44 6.23 4.03
C ASN A 228 -9.37 6.30 2.49
N TYR A 229 -8.83 5.26 1.85
CA TYR A 229 -8.79 5.10 0.41
C TYR A 229 -10.20 5.03 -0.22
N GLU A 230 -11.08 4.21 0.36
CA GLU A 230 -12.48 4.05 -0.10
C GLU A 230 -13.27 5.36 0.07
N GLU A 231 -13.15 6.03 1.20
CA GLU A 231 -13.83 7.31 1.47
C GLU A 231 -13.46 8.39 0.45
N LEU A 232 -12.19 8.47 0.02
CA LEU A 232 -11.75 9.41 -1.01
C LEU A 232 -12.27 9.03 -2.40
N SER A 233 -12.34 7.74 -2.70
CA SER A 233 -12.79 7.25 -4.02
C SER A 233 -14.30 7.44 -4.21
N THR A 234 -15.07 7.31 -3.15
CA THR A 234 -16.53 7.48 -3.18
C THR A 234 -16.98 8.95 -3.14
N SER A 235 -16.22 9.83 -2.49
CA SER A 235 -16.53 11.26 -2.41
C SER A 235 -16.42 11.98 -3.77
N ASN A 236 -15.64 11.46 -4.69
CA ASN A 236 -15.41 12.02 -6.03
C ASN A 236 -16.39 11.51 -7.10
N SER A 237 -17.29 10.56 -6.76
CA SER A 237 -18.32 10.09 -7.69
C SER A 237 -19.58 10.94 -7.57
N PRO A 238 -20.12 11.49 -8.67
CA PRO A 238 -21.40 12.21 -8.63
C PRO A 238 -22.50 11.24 -8.23
N THR A 239 -23.00 11.40 -7.01
CA THR A 239 -24.08 10.57 -6.43
C THR A 239 -25.39 10.82 -7.17
N SER A 240 -25.71 9.97 -8.13
CA SER A 240 -27.08 9.77 -8.59
C SER A 240 -27.75 8.80 -7.61
N LEU A 241 -28.60 9.31 -6.74
CA LEU A 241 -29.27 8.58 -5.65
C LEU A 241 -30.17 7.42 -6.09
N ASN A 242 -30.38 7.22 -7.39
CA ASN A 242 -31.38 6.26 -7.91
C ASN A 242 -30.83 5.06 -8.69
N SER A 243 -29.51 4.86 -8.80
CA SER A 243 -28.93 3.76 -9.58
C SER A 243 -28.00 2.82 -8.79
N GLN A 244 -27.91 2.96 -7.47
CA GLN A 244 -26.89 2.28 -6.65
C GLN A 244 -27.08 0.77 -6.46
N LEU A 245 -28.25 0.21 -6.79
CA LEU A 245 -28.55 -1.22 -6.57
C LEU A 245 -28.05 -2.15 -7.70
N SER A 246 -27.65 -1.64 -8.85
CA SER A 246 -27.37 -2.46 -10.03
C SER A 246 -25.95 -2.35 -10.60
N THR A 247 -25.16 -1.36 -10.22
CA THR A 247 -23.81 -1.15 -10.79
C THR A 247 -22.73 -1.32 -9.73
N PHE A 248 -21.77 -2.20 -10.05
CA PHE A 248 -20.53 -2.31 -9.29
C PHE A 248 -19.76 -0.98 -9.41
N ASN A 249 -19.51 -0.33 -8.29
CA ASN A 249 -18.74 0.92 -8.22
C ASN A 249 -17.78 0.81 -7.03
N SER A 250 -16.57 0.34 -7.31
CA SER A 250 -15.50 0.20 -6.33
C SER A 250 -14.17 0.54 -6.98
N PRO A 251 -13.23 1.17 -6.27
CA PRO A 251 -11.87 1.37 -6.76
C PRO A 251 -11.08 0.06 -6.86
N TRP A 252 -11.54 -1.00 -6.18
CA TRP A 252 -10.88 -2.31 -6.20
C TRP A 252 -11.31 -3.14 -7.41
N ARG A 253 -10.35 -3.83 -8.02
CA ARG A 253 -10.66 -4.73 -9.15
C ARG A 253 -11.65 -5.80 -8.73
N GLN A 254 -12.70 -6.00 -9.52
CA GLN A 254 -13.72 -7.03 -9.29
C GLN A 254 -13.11 -8.45 -9.34
N GLY A 255 -12.21 -8.68 -10.26
CA GLY A 255 -11.66 -10.00 -10.52
C GLY A 255 -12.46 -10.81 -11.54
N ALA A 256 -12.03 -12.05 -11.78
CA ALA A 256 -12.72 -13.02 -12.62
C ALA A 256 -13.86 -13.72 -11.85
N PRO A 257 -14.90 -14.25 -12.54
CA PRO A 257 -15.91 -15.07 -11.88
C PRO A 257 -15.27 -16.19 -11.06
N ASN A 258 -15.72 -16.35 -9.82
CA ASN A 258 -15.18 -17.33 -8.86
C ASN A 258 -15.68 -18.75 -9.16
N SER A 259 -15.42 -19.24 -10.37
CA SER A 259 -15.97 -20.50 -10.88
C SER A 259 -15.53 -21.74 -10.09
N ALA A 260 -14.31 -21.73 -9.55
CA ALA A 260 -13.77 -22.87 -8.80
C ALA A 260 -14.53 -23.14 -7.50
N TYR A 261 -15.10 -22.10 -6.89
CA TYR A 261 -15.82 -22.19 -5.62
C TYR A 261 -17.33 -21.90 -5.76
N ALA A 262 -17.85 -21.70 -6.99
CA ALA A 262 -19.23 -21.28 -7.22
C ALA A 262 -20.27 -22.16 -6.52
N GLN A 263 -20.02 -23.47 -6.41
CA GLN A 263 -20.90 -24.44 -5.72
C GLN A 263 -21.06 -24.17 -4.21
N TYR A 264 -20.17 -23.39 -3.61
CA TYR A 264 -20.17 -23.04 -2.19
C TYR A 264 -20.72 -21.64 -1.92
N PHE A 265 -21.30 -20.99 -2.95
CA PHE A 265 -21.86 -19.66 -2.85
C PHE A 265 -23.33 -19.64 -3.28
N THR A 266 -24.13 -18.87 -2.56
CA THR A 266 -25.45 -18.44 -3.02
C THR A 266 -25.28 -17.06 -3.66
N GLY A 267 -25.57 -16.95 -4.98
CA GLY A 267 -25.32 -15.74 -5.76
C GLY A 267 -23.95 -15.72 -6.43
N GLN A 268 -23.64 -14.61 -7.11
CA GLN A 268 -22.41 -14.48 -7.90
C GLN A 268 -21.30 -13.84 -7.08
N SER A 269 -20.11 -14.43 -7.12
CA SER A 269 -18.88 -13.88 -6.56
C SER A 269 -17.75 -13.86 -7.59
N TYR A 270 -16.73 -13.04 -7.31
CA TYR A 270 -15.55 -12.88 -8.17
C TYR A 270 -14.29 -12.91 -7.31
N LEU A 271 -13.17 -13.28 -7.91
CA LEU A 271 -11.88 -13.44 -7.22
C LEU A 271 -10.78 -12.73 -7.98
N GLN A 272 -10.04 -11.87 -7.30
CA GLN A 272 -8.82 -11.22 -7.78
C GLN A 272 -7.66 -11.60 -6.86
N PRO A 273 -6.71 -12.45 -7.32
CA PRO A 273 -5.50 -12.72 -6.55
C PRO A 273 -4.56 -11.51 -6.57
N TYR A 274 -3.86 -11.31 -5.47
CA TYR A 274 -2.83 -10.30 -5.27
C TYR A 274 -1.52 -10.94 -4.78
N TRP A 275 -0.49 -10.11 -4.64
CA TRP A 275 0.80 -10.50 -4.07
C TRP A 275 0.67 -11.02 -2.62
N GLY A 276 1.58 -11.90 -2.21
CA GLY A 276 1.64 -12.40 -0.83
C GLY A 276 0.49 -13.33 -0.42
N GLY A 277 -0.16 -13.99 -1.39
CA GLY A 277 -1.26 -14.93 -1.09
C GLY A 277 -2.58 -14.26 -0.69
N VAL A 278 -2.68 -12.93 -0.84
CA VAL A 278 -3.90 -12.18 -0.59
C VAL A 278 -4.84 -12.30 -1.79
N ALA A 279 -6.13 -12.45 -1.53
CA ALA A 279 -7.16 -12.42 -2.56
C ALA A 279 -8.26 -11.42 -2.24
N ASN A 280 -8.67 -10.61 -3.22
CA ASN A 280 -9.89 -9.82 -3.10
C ASN A 280 -11.09 -10.65 -3.57
N VAL A 281 -12.07 -10.83 -2.70
CA VAL A 281 -13.33 -11.51 -3.03
C VAL A 281 -14.42 -10.46 -3.14
N THR A 282 -15.05 -10.41 -4.33
CA THR A 282 -16.18 -9.52 -4.61
C THR A 282 -17.49 -10.31 -4.58
N PHE A 283 -18.47 -9.79 -3.86
CA PHE A 283 -19.80 -10.36 -3.71
C PHE A 283 -20.85 -9.42 -4.31
N GLU A 284 -21.70 -9.93 -5.17
CA GLU A 284 -22.91 -9.20 -5.58
C GLU A 284 -23.87 -9.01 -4.40
N PRO A 285 -24.82 -8.05 -4.47
CA PRO A 285 -25.86 -7.92 -3.45
C PRO A 285 -26.53 -9.27 -3.17
N ARG A 286 -26.68 -9.62 -1.87
CA ARG A 286 -27.19 -10.90 -1.36
C ARG A 286 -26.28 -12.12 -1.55
N CYS A 287 -25.18 -12.01 -2.29
CA CYS A 287 -24.23 -13.11 -2.42
C CYS A 287 -23.55 -13.41 -1.08
N ARG A 288 -23.45 -14.69 -0.76
CA ARG A 288 -22.82 -15.20 0.46
C ARG A 288 -22.24 -16.59 0.24
N ASN A 289 -21.17 -16.91 0.97
CA ASN A 289 -20.68 -18.28 0.98
C ASN A 289 -21.45 -19.17 1.95
N ASN A 290 -21.25 -20.47 1.81
CA ASN A 290 -21.76 -21.46 2.75
C ASN A 290 -21.09 -21.32 4.12
N TRP A 291 -21.69 -21.90 5.15
CA TRP A 291 -20.97 -22.18 6.37
C TRP A 291 -19.73 -23.00 6.05
N HIS A 292 -18.60 -22.64 6.67
CA HIS A 292 -17.35 -23.35 6.44
C HIS A 292 -16.41 -23.20 7.65
N VAL A 293 -15.35 -24.01 7.65
CA VAL A 293 -14.31 -24.05 8.69
C VAL A 293 -12.96 -24.09 7.99
N HIS A 294 -12.01 -23.34 8.52
CA HIS A 294 -10.59 -23.46 8.14
C HIS A 294 -9.86 -24.35 9.15
N HIS A 295 -9.13 -25.33 8.67
CA HIS A 295 -8.27 -26.21 9.46
C HIS A 295 -6.81 -25.88 9.14
N GLY A 296 -5.98 -25.71 10.17
CA GLY A 296 -4.56 -25.44 10.02
C GLY A 296 -4.22 -24.03 9.53
N ALA A 297 -5.18 -23.08 9.59
CA ALA A 297 -4.95 -21.68 9.24
C ALA A 297 -5.89 -20.76 10.01
N VAL A 298 -5.46 -19.52 10.22
CA VAL A 298 -6.31 -18.41 10.64
C VAL A 298 -6.69 -17.62 9.40
N GLN A 299 -8.00 -17.43 9.14
CA GLN A 299 -8.44 -16.55 8.07
C GLN A 299 -8.61 -15.13 8.59
N VAL A 300 -8.11 -14.15 7.84
CA VAL A 300 -8.35 -12.74 8.10
C VAL A 300 -9.15 -12.14 6.95
N LEU A 301 -10.19 -11.38 7.29
CA LEU A 301 -10.97 -10.58 6.36
C LEU A 301 -10.72 -9.11 6.63
N ILE A 302 -10.39 -8.34 5.58
CA ILE A 302 -10.34 -6.88 5.63
C ILE A 302 -11.36 -6.36 4.62
N CYS A 303 -12.49 -5.82 5.11
CA CYS A 303 -13.46 -5.19 4.21
C CYS A 303 -12.84 -3.95 3.57
N VAL A 304 -12.87 -3.88 2.24
CA VAL A 304 -12.24 -2.80 1.46
C VAL A 304 -13.24 -1.98 0.67
N SER A 305 -14.45 -2.49 0.41
CA SER A 305 -15.50 -1.73 -0.28
C SER A 305 -16.89 -2.29 0.02
N GLY A 306 -17.89 -1.41 0.02
CA GLY A 306 -19.29 -1.77 0.16
C GLY A 306 -19.69 -2.19 1.58
N LYS A 307 -20.71 -3.05 1.68
CA LYS A 307 -21.27 -3.52 2.97
C LYS A 307 -21.59 -4.99 2.93
N GLY A 308 -21.38 -5.67 4.06
CA GLY A 308 -21.68 -7.09 4.20
C GLY A 308 -21.82 -7.54 5.64
N TRP A 309 -21.77 -8.85 5.78
CA TRP A 309 -21.92 -9.54 7.04
C TRP A 309 -20.86 -10.63 7.22
N TYR A 310 -20.43 -10.81 8.46
CA TYR A 310 -19.71 -11.95 8.96
C TYR A 310 -20.48 -12.55 10.13
N GLN A 311 -20.55 -13.88 10.23
CA GLN A 311 -21.21 -14.52 11.38
C GLN A 311 -20.52 -15.83 11.71
N GLU A 312 -20.21 -16.02 13.00
CA GLU A 312 -19.85 -17.31 13.56
C GLU A 312 -21.10 -18.09 13.96
N TRP A 313 -21.00 -19.41 13.95
CA TRP A 313 -22.09 -20.28 14.36
C TRP A 313 -22.59 -19.96 15.76
N ASN A 314 -23.90 -19.80 15.91
CA ASN A 314 -24.58 -19.46 17.16
C ASN A 314 -24.18 -18.11 17.78
N LYS A 315 -23.53 -17.21 17.01
CA LYS A 315 -23.24 -15.84 17.47
C LYS A 315 -23.99 -14.80 16.64
N PRO A 316 -24.19 -13.58 17.15
CA PRO A 316 -24.71 -12.47 16.36
C PRO A 316 -23.82 -12.18 15.16
N ALA A 317 -24.43 -11.74 14.04
CA ALA A 317 -23.67 -11.30 12.90
C ALA A 317 -23.00 -9.95 13.17
N VAL A 318 -21.82 -9.77 12.56
CA VAL A 318 -21.01 -8.54 12.60
C VAL A 318 -21.12 -7.87 11.23
N SER A 319 -21.35 -6.56 11.22
CA SER A 319 -21.37 -5.77 9.97
C SER A 319 -19.95 -5.60 9.44
N LEU A 320 -19.78 -5.83 8.14
CA LEU A 320 -18.54 -5.56 7.40
C LEU A 320 -18.72 -4.24 6.63
N THR A 321 -17.85 -3.29 6.93
CA THR A 321 -17.73 -2.01 6.22
C THR A 321 -16.25 -1.71 5.97
N PRO A 322 -15.87 -0.84 5.01
CA PRO A 322 -14.48 -0.56 4.71
C PRO A 322 -13.67 -0.23 5.97
N GLY A 323 -12.53 -0.91 6.12
CA GLY A 323 -11.67 -0.85 7.32
C GLY A 323 -12.01 -1.86 8.41
N THR A 324 -13.14 -2.57 8.33
CA THR A 324 -13.43 -3.67 9.28
C THR A 324 -12.45 -4.82 9.06
N VAL A 325 -11.79 -5.24 10.14
CA VAL A 325 -10.87 -6.39 10.16
C VAL A 325 -11.45 -7.47 11.07
N ILE A 326 -11.55 -8.70 10.57
CA ILE A 326 -12.00 -9.87 11.32
C ILE A 326 -10.89 -10.94 11.22
N ALA A 327 -10.35 -11.35 12.36
CA ALA A 327 -9.48 -12.53 12.44
C ALA A 327 -10.32 -13.74 12.92
N ILE A 328 -10.36 -14.77 12.10
CA ILE A 328 -11.17 -15.98 12.30
C ILE A 328 -10.24 -17.12 12.68
N PRO A 329 -10.25 -17.56 13.95
CA PRO A 329 -9.39 -18.64 14.40
C PRO A 329 -9.68 -19.96 13.66
N GLU A 330 -8.66 -20.84 13.62
CA GLU A 330 -8.80 -22.22 13.17
C GLU A 330 -9.99 -22.91 13.87
N GLY A 331 -10.74 -23.71 13.13
CA GLY A 331 -11.85 -24.50 13.67
C GLY A 331 -13.16 -23.74 13.88
N VAL A 332 -13.18 -22.43 13.64
CA VAL A 332 -14.42 -21.63 13.80
C VAL A 332 -15.32 -21.80 12.58
N LYS A 333 -16.55 -22.35 12.82
CA LYS A 333 -17.59 -22.41 11.80
C LYS A 333 -18.18 -21.03 11.58
N HIS A 334 -18.11 -20.53 10.35
CA HIS A 334 -18.53 -19.17 10.01
C HIS A 334 -18.98 -19.06 8.55
N TRP A 335 -19.56 -17.90 8.22
CA TRP A 335 -19.84 -17.46 6.86
C TRP A 335 -19.68 -15.94 6.75
N HIS A 336 -19.54 -15.45 5.51
CA HIS A 336 -19.54 -14.03 5.19
C HIS A 336 -20.15 -13.78 3.79
N GLY A 337 -20.60 -12.55 3.55
CA GLY A 337 -21.23 -12.20 2.28
C GLY A 337 -21.72 -10.76 2.26
N ALA A 338 -22.20 -10.32 1.09
CA ALA A 338 -22.70 -8.97 0.86
C ALA A 338 -24.03 -8.71 1.58
N ALA A 339 -24.33 -7.46 1.90
CA ALA A 339 -25.64 -7.02 2.32
C ALA A 339 -26.67 -7.13 1.16
N ALA A 340 -27.95 -7.03 1.47
CA ALA A 340 -29.00 -7.22 0.48
C ALA A 340 -29.05 -6.11 -0.59
N ASP A 341 -28.56 -4.94 -0.22
CA ASP A 341 -28.64 -3.69 -0.99
C ASP A 341 -27.25 -3.13 -1.36
N SER A 342 -26.19 -3.91 -1.19
CA SER A 342 -24.82 -3.45 -1.47
C SER A 342 -23.96 -4.57 -2.03
N TRP A 343 -23.11 -4.26 -2.98
CA TRP A 343 -21.91 -5.03 -3.26
C TRP A 343 -21.00 -5.02 -2.03
N MET A 344 -20.16 -6.03 -1.91
CA MET A 344 -19.13 -6.06 -0.87
C MET A 344 -17.83 -6.63 -1.44
N GLN A 345 -16.71 -6.05 -1.01
CA GLN A 345 -15.38 -6.60 -1.26
C GLN A 345 -14.60 -6.70 0.03
N HIS A 346 -13.88 -7.80 0.18
CA HIS A 346 -12.91 -7.94 1.24
C HIS A 346 -11.64 -8.62 0.75
N LEU A 347 -10.51 -8.27 1.34
CA LEU A 347 -9.29 -9.06 1.23
C LEU A 347 -9.44 -10.28 2.14
N ALA A 348 -9.12 -11.45 1.60
CA ALA A 348 -8.99 -12.71 2.32
C ALA A 348 -7.52 -13.07 2.40
N ILE A 349 -7.05 -13.35 3.63
CA ILE A 349 -5.67 -13.69 3.92
C ILE A 349 -5.68 -14.92 4.83
N HIS A 350 -4.80 -15.87 4.57
CA HIS A 350 -4.53 -16.95 5.50
C HIS A 350 -3.21 -16.66 6.23
N THR A 351 -3.25 -16.66 7.54
CA THR A 351 -2.06 -16.52 8.38
C THR A 351 -1.84 -17.77 9.20
N GLN A 352 -0.62 -18.01 9.67
CA GLN A 352 -0.25 -19.21 10.43
C GLN A 352 -0.61 -20.52 9.68
N GLU A 353 -0.56 -20.48 8.35
CA GLU A 353 -0.98 -21.58 7.50
C GLU A 353 0.00 -22.77 7.60
N GLN A 354 -0.54 -23.92 7.96
CA GLN A 354 0.20 -25.17 8.00
C GLN A 354 0.19 -25.83 6.61
N PRO A 355 1.20 -26.65 6.26
CA PRO A 355 1.22 -27.37 4.98
C PRO A 355 0.02 -28.28 4.73
N SER A 356 -0.69 -28.68 5.78
CA SER A 356 -1.93 -29.48 5.75
C SER A 356 -3.20 -28.67 5.82
N ALA A 357 -3.12 -27.33 5.68
CA ALA A 357 -4.30 -26.46 5.77
C ALA A 357 -5.36 -26.84 4.73
N THR A 358 -6.62 -26.87 5.16
CA THR A 358 -7.78 -27.21 4.32
C THR A 358 -8.99 -26.38 4.69
N ASN A 359 -9.91 -26.25 3.73
CA ASN A 359 -11.23 -25.65 3.95
C ASN A 359 -12.29 -26.76 3.95
N GLU A 360 -13.08 -26.82 5.01
CA GLU A 360 -14.24 -27.68 5.11
C GLU A 360 -15.51 -26.88 4.80
N TRP A 361 -16.16 -27.19 3.67
CA TRP A 361 -17.40 -26.55 3.25
C TRP A 361 -18.60 -27.33 3.82
N LEU A 362 -19.52 -26.60 4.41
CA LEU A 362 -20.70 -27.13 5.09
C LEU A 362 -22.00 -26.67 4.38
N GLU A 363 -23.13 -26.66 5.11
CA GLU A 363 -24.43 -26.31 4.58
C GLU A 363 -24.54 -24.85 4.11
N PRO A 364 -25.37 -24.54 3.12
CA PRO A 364 -25.69 -23.18 2.73
C PRO A 364 -26.32 -22.37 3.88
N VAL A 365 -26.02 -21.07 3.93
CA VAL A 365 -26.77 -20.13 4.78
C VAL A 365 -28.18 -19.98 4.23
N SER A 366 -29.20 -20.40 4.98
CA SER A 366 -30.57 -20.36 4.52
C SER A 366 -31.07 -18.92 4.32
N GLU A 367 -32.08 -18.77 3.42
CA GLU A 367 -32.73 -17.46 3.20
C GLU A 367 -33.33 -16.90 4.49
N THR A 368 -33.86 -17.75 5.37
CA THR A 368 -34.42 -17.34 6.67
C THR A 368 -33.31 -16.76 7.57
N GLN A 369 -32.16 -17.43 7.69
CA GLN A 369 -31.04 -16.96 8.46
C GLN A 369 -30.55 -15.60 7.93
N TYR A 370 -30.32 -15.49 6.63
CA TYR A 370 -29.85 -14.28 6.01
C TYR A 370 -30.86 -13.11 6.15
N ASN A 371 -32.14 -13.33 5.91
CA ASN A 371 -33.19 -12.29 5.97
C ASN A 371 -33.44 -11.79 7.41
N ASN A 372 -33.21 -12.61 8.44
CA ASN A 372 -33.27 -12.17 9.83
C ASN A 372 -32.27 -11.07 10.15
N LEU A 373 -31.09 -11.06 9.50
CA LEU A 373 -30.09 -10.00 9.68
C LEU A 373 -30.59 -8.66 9.14
N ILE A 374 -31.28 -8.66 8.01
CA ILE A 374 -31.87 -7.46 7.38
C ILE A 374 -32.91 -6.83 8.28
N THR A 375 -33.70 -7.66 8.96
CA THR A 375 -34.76 -7.20 9.88
C THR A 375 -34.17 -6.60 11.15
N LEU A 376 -33.08 -7.14 11.67
CA LEU A 376 -32.39 -6.64 12.85
C LEU A 376 -31.68 -5.32 12.59
N SER A 377 -31.03 -5.16 11.43
CA SER A 377 -30.34 -3.93 11.04
C SER A 377 -31.27 -2.72 10.87
N LYS A 378 -32.52 -2.94 10.50
CA LYS A 378 -33.56 -1.89 10.38
C LYS A 378 -34.16 -1.46 11.72
N LYS A 379 -33.92 -2.21 12.82
CA LYS A 379 -34.47 -1.94 14.14
C LYS A 379 -33.54 -1.19 15.09
N VAL A 380 -32.26 -1.01 14.71
CA VAL A 380 -31.31 -0.20 15.51
C VAL A 380 -31.30 1.22 14.93
N PRO A 381 -31.87 2.21 15.63
CA PRO A 381 -31.72 3.61 15.20
C PRO A 381 -30.23 3.97 15.34
N VAL A 382 -29.66 4.61 14.32
CA VAL A 382 -28.35 5.25 14.41
C VAL A 382 -28.47 6.29 15.52
N ALA A 383 -27.88 6.01 16.69
CA ALA A 383 -27.68 7.03 17.70
C ALA A 383 -26.64 8.00 17.14
N THR A 384 -27.11 9.17 16.72
CA THR A 384 -26.26 10.31 16.42
C THR A 384 -25.71 10.82 17.76
N ILE A 385 -24.41 10.66 17.98
CA ILE A 385 -23.65 11.37 19.01
C ILE A 385 -22.85 12.48 18.35
#